data_77ea5d098388876ae4039f54d95ae32c
#
_entry.id   77ea5d098388876ae4039f54d95ae32c
#
_cell.length_a   1.000
_cell.length_b   1.000
_cell.length_c   1.000
_cell.angle_alpha   90.00
_cell.angle_beta   90.00
_cell.angle_gamma   90.00
#
_symmetry.space_group_name_H-M   'P 1'
#
loop_
_entity.id
_entity.type
_entity.pdbx_description
1 polymer ?
#
loop_
_entity_poly.entity_id
_entity_poly.type
_entity_poly.pdbx_seq_one_letter_code
_entity_poly.pdbx_strand_id
1 'polypeptide(L)'
;MQRREFITLVGGAAAAWPLAADAQKPVMPVIGVLESGSATSTTSLSAEFHAGLKESGFVEGQNVTIEYRRAEAQYDRLPAFAAELVGRQVAVIVASGATVSPFAAQAATKIIPIVFLMGTDPVQTGLVASLSRPGGNITGVTTFGSEILSKQLEMLHELVPKARAIAMLVNPKNPTHLVGKAPWQTFADAIDRKSVV
;
A
#
# COMPACT_ATOMS: atom_id res chain seq x y z
N MET A 1 -33.40 18.15 52.39
CA MET A 1 -32.73 18.84 51.27
C MET A 1 -33.42 20.15 51.01
N GLN A 2 -32.74 21.27 51.26
CA GLN A 2 -33.34 22.59 51.04
C GLN A 2 -33.21 22.96 49.58
N ARG A 3 -34.26 23.62 48.97
CA ARG A 3 -34.28 24.01 47.54
C ARG A 3 -33.04 24.78 47.08
N ARG A 4 -32.35 25.47 48.00
CA ARG A 4 -31.11 26.22 47.70
C ARG A 4 -29.90 25.30 47.42
N GLU A 5 -29.79 24.15 48.06
CA GLU A 5 -28.68 23.20 47.85
C GLU A 5 -28.81 22.50 46.48
N PHE A 6 -30.03 22.24 46.04
CA PHE A 6 -30.29 21.67 44.70
C PHE A 6 -29.93 22.61 43.57
N ILE A 7 -30.19 23.91 43.73
CA ILE A 7 -29.88 24.93 42.70
C ILE A 7 -28.40 25.16 42.59
N THR A 8 -27.62 25.11 43.68
CA THR A 8 -26.14 25.22 43.64
C THR A 8 -25.49 24.00 43.03
N LEU A 9 -26.02 22.81 43.23
CA LEU A 9 -25.51 21.57 42.64
C LEU A 9 -25.75 21.52 41.12
N VAL A 10 -26.93 21.95 40.63
CA VAL A 10 -27.27 22.00 39.22
C VAL A 10 -26.53 23.13 38.50
N GLY A 11 -26.34 24.29 39.16
CA GLY A 11 -25.56 25.42 38.60
C GLY A 11 -24.07 25.12 38.48
N GLY A 12 -23.50 24.34 39.37
CA GLY A 12 -22.10 23.92 39.33
C GLY A 12 -21.82 22.88 38.22
N ALA A 13 -22.77 22.00 37.95
CA ALA A 13 -22.65 21.01 36.88
C ALA A 13 -22.76 21.64 35.48
N ALA A 14 -23.58 22.68 35.32
CA ALA A 14 -23.73 23.40 34.04
C ALA A 14 -22.49 24.25 33.68
N ALA A 15 -21.73 24.72 34.66
CA ALA A 15 -20.51 25.52 34.42
C ALA A 15 -19.29 24.65 34.06
N ALA A 16 -19.31 23.34 34.37
CA ALA A 16 -18.25 22.40 34.03
C ALA A 16 -18.38 21.81 32.61
N TRP A 17 -19.55 21.94 31.97
CA TRP A 17 -19.82 21.34 30.63
C TRP A 17 -18.92 21.88 29.50
N PRO A 18 -18.58 23.17 29.39
CA PRO A 18 -17.70 23.63 28.31
C PRO A 18 -16.24 23.23 28.47
N LEU A 19 -15.79 22.88 29.67
CA LEU A 19 -14.39 22.45 29.88
C LEU A 19 -14.11 21.00 29.42
N ALA A 20 -15.14 20.18 29.26
CA ALA A 20 -15.02 18.81 28.77
C ALA A 20 -14.99 18.73 27.23
N ALA A 21 -15.49 19.76 26.53
CA ALA A 21 -15.55 19.80 25.08
C ALA A 21 -14.20 20.15 24.43
N ASP A 22 -13.29 20.80 25.15
CA ASP A 22 -11.97 21.16 24.63
C ASP A 22 -10.91 20.03 24.76
N ALA A 23 -11.26 18.92 25.42
CA ALA A 23 -10.33 17.82 25.70
C ALA A 23 -10.16 16.84 24.53
N GLN A 24 -10.92 16.95 23.46
CA GLN A 24 -10.79 16.14 22.25
C GLN A 24 -10.42 16.99 21.05
N LYS A 25 -9.20 17.55 21.04
CA LYS A 25 -8.60 17.89 19.73
C LYS A 25 -8.56 16.58 18.95
N PRO A 26 -9.23 16.49 17.79
CA PRO A 26 -9.18 15.28 16.99
C PRO A 26 -7.70 15.00 16.69
N VAL A 27 -7.21 13.87 17.18
CA VAL A 27 -5.86 13.40 16.83
C VAL A 27 -5.84 13.27 15.34
N MET A 28 -4.98 14.05 14.67
CA MET A 28 -4.86 14.04 13.23
C MET A 28 -4.51 12.62 12.77
N PRO A 29 -5.33 11.98 11.92
CA PRO A 29 -5.06 10.63 11.47
C PRO A 29 -3.73 10.57 10.72
N VAL A 30 -2.99 9.49 10.93
CA VAL A 30 -1.71 9.24 10.27
C VAL A 30 -1.90 8.17 9.20
N ILE A 31 -1.52 8.46 7.96
CA ILE A 31 -1.41 7.48 6.89
C ILE A 31 0.04 7.00 6.87
N GLY A 32 0.26 5.71 7.07
CA GLY A 32 1.58 5.10 6.90
C GLY A 32 1.74 4.61 5.46
N VAL A 33 2.78 5.07 4.76
CA VAL A 33 3.10 4.63 3.40
C VAL A 33 4.34 3.75 3.43
N LEU A 34 4.16 2.47 3.06
CA LEU A 34 5.20 1.45 2.98
C LEU A 34 5.56 1.20 1.52
N GLU A 35 6.72 1.68 1.11
CA GLU A 35 7.20 1.59 -0.27
C GLU A 35 8.47 0.76 -0.39
N SER A 36 8.50 -0.14 -1.39
CA SER A 36 9.71 -0.91 -1.71
C SER A 36 10.73 -0.11 -2.54
N GLY A 37 10.28 0.88 -3.28
CA GLY A 37 11.10 1.75 -4.13
C GLY A 37 11.78 2.89 -3.39
N SER A 38 12.43 3.76 -4.16
CA SER A 38 13.03 5.01 -3.70
C SER A 38 12.09 6.20 -3.89
N ALA A 39 12.34 7.30 -3.19
CA ALA A 39 11.61 8.54 -3.38
C ALA A 39 11.63 9.02 -4.84
N THR A 40 12.74 8.82 -5.53
CA THR A 40 12.91 9.23 -6.94
C THR A 40 12.08 8.36 -7.89
N SER A 41 11.98 7.05 -7.64
CA SER A 41 11.21 6.13 -8.48
C SER A 41 9.71 6.23 -8.30
N THR A 42 9.25 6.83 -7.20
CA THR A 42 7.82 6.94 -6.84
C THR A 42 7.27 8.35 -6.91
N THR A 43 8.05 9.33 -7.40
CA THR A 43 7.68 10.76 -7.37
C THR A 43 6.34 11.05 -8.06
N SER A 44 6.10 10.50 -9.26
CA SER A 44 4.82 10.70 -9.96
C SER A 44 3.65 10.04 -9.23
N LEU A 45 3.83 8.82 -8.75
CA LEU A 45 2.81 8.11 -7.99
C LEU A 45 2.48 8.81 -6.67
N SER A 46 3.49 9.36 -6.00
CA SER A 46 3.28 10.16 -4.79
C SER A 46 2.49 11.43 -5.08
N ALA A 47 2.77 12.12 -6.19
CA ALA A 47 2.03 13.32 -6.59
C ALA A 47 0.55 13.02 -6.86
N GLU A 48 0.25 11.95 -7.62
CA GLU A 48 -1.12 11.50 -7.88
C GLU A 48 -1.85 11.05 -6.61
N PHE A 49 -1.14 10.39 -5.71
CA PHE A 49 -1.69 10.01 -4.41
C PHE A 49 -2.08 11.23 -3.57
N HIS A 50 -1.22 12.25 -3.49
CA HIS A 50 -1.55 13.51 -2.80
C HIS A 50 -2.70 14.25 -3.47
N ALA A 51 -2.78 14.26 -4.81
CA ALA A 51 -3.88 14.86 -5.55
C ALA A 51 -5.21 14.16 -5.21
N GLY A 52 -5.25 12.82 -5.23
CA GLY A 52 -6.44 12.05 -4.90
C GLY A 52 -6.88 12.23 -3.44
N LEU A 53 -5.94 12.31 -2.49
CA LEU A 53 -6.26 12.65 -1.10
C LEU A 53 -6.90 14.02 -0.99
N LYS A 54 -6.33 15.02 -1.66
CA LYS A 54 -6.85 16.39 -1.67
C LYS A 54 -8.26 16.48 -2.27
N GLU A 55 -8.50 15.80 -3.38
CA GLU A 55 -9.83 15.70 -3.99
C GLU A 55 -10.86 15.05 -3.05
N SER A 56 -10.40 14.12 -2.21
CA SER A 56 -11.21 13.46 -1.18
C SER A 56 -11.33 14.28 0.11
N GLY A 57 -10.80 15.50 0.16
CA GLY A 57 -10.87 16.40 1.31
C GLY A 57 -9.77 16.20 2.35
N PHE A 58 -8.76 15.35 2.07
CA PHE A 58 -7.62 15.16 2.96
C PHE A 58 -6.42 15.98 2.49
N VAL A 59 -5.95 16.89 3.36
CA VAL A 59 -4.82 17.78 3.08
C VAL A 59 -3.74 17.55 4.13
N GLU A 60 -2.56 17.11 3.68
CA GLU A 60 -1.41 16.87 4.55
C GLU A 60 -1.06 18.13 5.35
N GLY A 61 -0.83 17.96 6.67
CA GLY A 61 -0.55 19.04 7.61
C GLY A 61 -1.77 19.83 8.08
N GLN A 62 -2.98 19.59 7.51
CA GLN A 62 -4.22 20.22 7.96
C GLN A 62 -5.14 19.25 8.69
N ASN A 63 -5.46 18.14 8.09
CA ASN A 63 -6.38 17.14 8.65
C ASN A 63 -5.89 15.68 8.50
N VAL A 64 -4.71 15.48 7.94
CA VAL A 64 -4.01 14.20 7.83
C VAL A 64 -2.50 14.41 7.89
N THR A 65 -1.78 13.43 8.45
CA THR A 65 -0.31 13.33 8.38
C THR A 65 0.06 12.12 7.56
N ILE A 66 1.12 12.19 6.74
CA ILE A 66 1.61 11.08 5.94
C ILE A 66 3.03 10.73 6.40
N GLU A 67 3.24 9.47 6.77
CA GLU A 67 4.54 8.94 7.16
C GLU A 67 5.04 7.91 6.17
N TYR A 68 6.14 8.22 5.51
CA TYR A 68 6.75 7.35 4.52
C TYR A 68 7.82 6.44 5.15
N ARG A 69 7.79 5.16 4.76
CA ARG A 69 8.86 4.17 5.00
C ARG A 69 9.25 3.58 3.65
N ARG A 70 10.41 4.00 3.14
CA ARG A 70 10.94 3.61 1.83
C ARG A 70 12.10 2.64 2.01
N ALA A 71 11.98 1.47 1.41
CA ALA A 71 13.00 0.44 1.52
C ALA A 71 14.19 0.64 0.58
N GLU A 72 14.11 1.56 -0.38
CA GLU A 72 15.21 1.87 -1.33
C GLU A 72 15.72 0.59 -2.04
N ALA A 73 14.78 -0.28 -2.46
CA ALA A 73 15.04 -1.60 -3.02
C ALA A 73 15.75 -2.60 -2.07
N GLN A 74 15.87 -2.27 -0.78
CA GLN A 74 16.34 -3.16 0.28
C GLN A 74 15.12 -3.85 0.91
N TYR A 75 14.61 -4.87 0.25
CA TYR A 75 13.32 -5.50 0.59
C TYR A 75 13.28 -6.15 1.98
N ASP A 76 14.43 -6.53 2.52
CA ASP A 76 14.65 -7.05 3.87
C ASP A 76 14.29 -6.05 4.97
N ARG A 77 14.23 -4.74 4.67
CA ARG A 77 13.80 -3.69 5.61
C ARG A 77 12.28 -3.58 5.76
N LEU A 78 11.52 -4.08 4.80
CA LEU A 78 10.06 -3.91 4.78
C LEU A 78 9.35 -4.46 6.03
N PRO A 79 9.70 -5.64 6.58
CA PRO A 79 9.08 -6.13 7.81
C PRO A 79 9.29 -5.20 9.00
N ALA A 80 10.50 -4.66 9.18
CA ALA A 80 10.81 -3.72 10.25
C ALA A 80 10.02 -2.40 10.09
N PHE A 81 9.97 -1.86 8.88
CA PHE A 81 9.21 -0.66 8.58
C PHE A 81 7.70 -0.83 8.76
N ALA A 82 7.16 -1.99 8.38
CA ALA A 82 5.76 -2.31 8.63
C ALA A 82 5.46 -2.36 10.14
N ALA A 83 6.35 -2.99 10.93
CA ALA A 83 6.23 -3.04 12.39
C ALA A 83 6.32 -1.64 13.03
N GLU A 84 7.19 -0.76 12.53
CA GLU A 84 7.25 0.63 12.98
C GLU A 84 5.92 1.36 12.76
N LEU A 85 5.31 1.26 11.57
CA LEU A 85 4.03 1.88 11.27
C LEU A 85 2.92 1.34 12.18
N VAL A 86 2.91 0.03 12.46
CA VAL A 86 1.99 -0.58 13.42
C VAL A 86 2.21 -0.03 14.82
N GLY A 87 3.46 0.07 15.29
CA GLY A 87 3.81 0.63 16.60
C GLY A 87 3.39 2.10 16.76
N ARG A 88 3.35 2.85 15.66
CA ARG A 88 2.86 4.24 15.63
C ARG A 88 1.34 4.33 15.56
N GLN A 89 0.64 3.21 15.49
CA GLN A 89 -0.82 3.14 15.44
C GLN A 89 -1.41 3.99 14.30
N VAL A 90 -0.82 3.91 13.10
CA VAL A 90 -1.32 4.62 11.93
C VAL A 90 -2.76 4.22 11.63
N ALA A 91 -3.57 5.14 11.10
CA ALA A 91 -4.97 4.90 10.79
C ALA A 91 -5.16 3.93 9.61
N VAL A 92 -4.22 3.92 8.67
CA VAL A 92 -4.18 3.05 7.49
C VAL A 92 -2.75 2.88 7.01
N ILE A 93 -2.42 1.71 6.44
CA ILE A 93 -1.15 1.47 5.75
C ILE A 93 -1.42 1.41 4.24
N VAL A 94 -0.76 2.27 3.47
CA VAL A 94 -0.70 2.21 2.01
C VAL A 94 0.57 1.48 1.62
N ALA A 95 0.44 0.32 0.98
CA ALA A 95 1.56 -0.54 0.63
C ALA A 95 1.74 -0.59 -0.90
N SER A 96 2.87 -0.07 -1.40
CA SER A 96 3.10 0.11 -2.84
C SER A 96 4.51 -0.28 -3.29
N GLY A 97 4.73 -0.28 -4.60
CA GLY A 97 5.98 -0.63 -5.24
C GLY A 97 6.02 -2.11 -5.65
N ALA A 98 6.87 -2.91 -5.03
CA ALA A 98 6.93 -4.34 -5.33
C ALA A 98 5.86 -5.13 -4.58
N THR A 99 5.52 -6.32 -5.09
CA THR A 99 4.55 -7.26 -4.50
C THR A 99 4.83 -7.57 -3.01
N VAL A 100 6.07 -7.47 -2.57
CA VAL A 100 6.48 -7.77 -1.19
C VAL A 100 6.02 -6.75 -0.15
N SER A 101 5.75 -5.49 -0.54
CA SER A 101 5.29 -4.45 0.41
C SER A 101 3.91 -4.78 1.01
N PRO A 102 2.88 -5.15 0.23
CA PRO A 102 1.60 -5.61 0.76
C PRO A 102 1.72 -6.83 1.69
N PHE A 103 2.58 -7.80 1.35
CA PHE A 103 2.79 -8.97 2.20
C PHE A 103 3.44 -8.61 3.53
N ALA A 104 4.43 -7.71 3.53
CA ALA A 104 5.05 -7.22 4.75
C ALA A 104 4.04 -6.50 5.66
N ALA A 105 3.18 -5.64 5.08
CA ALA A 105 2.12 -4.97 5.81
C ALA A 105 1.10 -5.98 6.39
N GLN A 106 0.64 -6.96 5.58
CA GLN A 106 -0.32 -7.98 6.00
C GLN A 106 0.23 -8.90 7.11
N ALA A 107 1.53 -9.17 7.09
CA ALA A 107 2.20 -9.95 8.14
C ALA A 107 2.28 -9.17 9.45
N ALA A 108 2.46 -7.85 9.39
CA ALA A 108 2.65 -6.99 10.56
C ALA A 108 1.35 -6.69 11.32
N THR A 109 0.19 -6.67 10.65
CA THR A 109 -1.09 -6.33 11.30
C THR A 109 -2.28 -7.08 10.69
N LYS A 110 -3.26 -7.38 11.56
CA LYS A 110 -4.59 -7.90 11.16
C LYS A 110 -5.72 -6.93 11.50
N ILE A 111 -5.37 -5.75 12.03
CA ILE A 111 -6.33 -4.78 12.57
C ILE A 111 -6.28 -3.49 11.75
N ILE A 112 -5.07 -2.90 11.54
CA ILE A 112 -4.91 -1.66 10.80
C ILE A 112 -5.29 -1.92 9.33
N PRO A 113 -6.21 -1.15 8.74
CA PRO A 113 -6.56 -1.28 7.33
C PRO A 113 -5.34 -1.14 6.42
N ILE A 114 -5.26 -1.98 5.39
CA ILE A 114 -4.18 -1.96 4.40
C ILE A 114 -4.80 -1.70 3.03
N VAL A 115 -4.26 -0.71 2.33
CA VAL A 115 -4.57 -0.43 0.92
C VAL A 115 -3.33 -0.72 0.10
N PHE A 116 -3.41 -1.70 -0.80
CA PHE A 116 -2.26 -2.04 -1.66
C PHE A 116 -2.38 -1.46 -3.07
N LEU A 117 -1.22 -1.21 -3.68
CA LEU A 117 -1.07 -1.00 -5.11
C LEU A 117 0.04 -1.93 -5.61
N MET A 118 -0.29 -2.85 -6.53
CA MET A 118 0.65 -3.84 -7.03
C MET A 118 0.44 -4.12 -8.53
N GLY A 119 1.46 -4.69 -9.18
CA GLY A 119 1.44 -5.01 -10.60
C GLY A 119 1.08 -6.46 -10.92
N THR A 120 0.99 -7.32 -9.91
CA THR A 120 0.69 -8.75 -10.05
C THR A 120 -0.75 -9.04 -9.62
N ASP A 121 -1.31 -10.18 -10.02
CA ASP A 121 -2.62 -10.62 -9.57
C ASP A 121 -2.59 -10.94 -8.06
N PRO A 122 -3.36 -10.22 -7.22
CA PRO A 122 -3.35 -10.42 -5.78
C PRO A 122 -4.02 -11.74 -5.35
N VAL A 123 -4.85 -12.34 -6.19
CA VAL A 123 -5.47 -13.65 -5.94
C VAL A 123 -4.47 -14.76 -6.23
N GLN A 124 -3.80 -14.71 -7.39
CA GLN A 124 -2.77 -15.70 -7.75
C GLN A 124 -1.59 -15.68 -6.77
N THR A 125 -1.24 -14.52 -6.23
CA THR A 125 -0.18 -14.40 -5.22
C THR A 125 -0.63 -14.81 -3.82
N GLY A 126 -1.92 -15.06 -3.60
CA GLY A 126 -2.48 -15.42 -2.30
C GLY A 126 -2.59 -14.26 -1.31
N LEU A 127 -2.46 -13.01 -1.77
CA LEU A 127 -2.60 -11.82 -0.91
C LEU A 127 -4.05 -11.63 -0.48
N VAL A 128 -5.01 -11.88 -1.38
CA VAL A 128 -6.44 -11.76 -1.13
C VAL A 128 -7.19 -13.02 -1.61
N ALA A 129 -8.36 -13.29 -1.04
CA ALA A 129 -9.17 -14.45 -1.39
C ALA A 129 -9.83 -14.31 -2.77
N SER A 130 -10.30 -13.10 -3.12
CA SER A 130 -10.83 -12.76 -4.43
C SER A 130 -10.81 -11.25 -4.63
N LEU A 131 -10.95 -10.78 -5.89
CA LEU A 131 -10.99 -9.34 -6.21
C LEU A 131 -12.23 -8.66 -5.63
N SER A 132 -13.39 -9.33 -5.66
CA SER A 132 -14.65 -8.78 -5.15
C SER A 132 -14.80 -8.88 -3.63
N ARG A 133 -14.08 -9.81 -3.00
CA ARG A 133 -14.08 -10.05 -1.55
C ARG A 133 -12.67 -10.34 -1.08
N PRO A 134 -11.82 -9.32 -0.91
CA PRO A 134 -10.42 -9.49 -0.53
C PRO A 134 -10.25 -10.29 0.76
N GLY A 135 -11.12 -10.06 1.74
CA GLY A 135 -11.08 -10.66 3.06
C GLY A 135 -10.10 -9.95 4.01
N GLY A 136 -10.32 -10.13 5.31
CA GLY A 136 -9.46 -9.51 6.33
C GLY A 136 -9.48 -7.98 6.31
N ASN A 137 -8.35 -7.38 6.66
CA ASN A 137 -8.14 -5.93 6.76
C ASN A 137 -7.43 -5.33 5.53
N ILE A 138 -7.43 -6.01 4.38
CA ILE A 138 -6.67 -5.61 3.19
C ILE A 138 -7.57 -5.43 1.97
N THR A 139 -7.37 -4.33 1.25
CA THR A 139 -7.99 -4.04 -0.05
C THR A 139 -7.00 -3.29 -0.93
N GLY A 140 -7.29 -3.10 -2.21
CA GLY A 140 -6.39 -2.32 -3.05
C GLY A 140 -6.67 -2.41 -4.54
N VAL A 141 -5.67 -2.00 -5.29
CA VAL A 141 -5.71 -1.90 -6.75
C VAL A 141 -4.55 -2.70 -7.34
N THR A 142 -4.82 -3.39 -8.44
CA THR A 142 -3.79 -4.02 -9.27
C THR A 142 -3.82 -3.48 -10.69
N THR A 143 -2.65 -3.32 -11.28
CA THR A 143 -2.52 -2.91 -12.69
C THR A 143 -2.42 -4.11 -13.64
N PHE A 144 -2.36 -5.35 -13.12
CA PHE A 144 -2.16 -6.57 -13.90
C PHE A 144 -0.98 -6.50 -14.90
N GLY A 145 0.05 -5.72 -14.55
CA GLY A 145 1.19 -5.45 -15.42
C GLY A 145 1.96 -6.71 -15.82
N SER A 146 1.97 -7.75 -14.98
CA SER A 146 2.61 -9.03 -15.30
C SER A 146 1.87 -9.84 -16.37
N GLU A 147 0.56 -9.65 -16.52
CA GLU A 147 -0.26 -10.43 -17.46
C GLU A 147 -0.15 -9.93 -18.89
N ILE A 148 0.13 -8.64 -19.07
CA ILE A 148 0.32 -8.06 -20.42
C ILE A 148 1.70 -8.37 -21.01
N LEU A 149 2.61 -8.97 -20.22
CA LEU A 149 3.98 -9.24 -20.64
C LEU A 149 4.03 -10.19 -21.86
N SER A 150 3.20 -11.23 -21.88
CA SER A 150 3.10 -12.14 -23.03
C SER A 150 2.70 -11.39 -24.29
N LYS A 151 1.75 -10.46 -24.20
CA LYS A 151 1.30 -9.65 -25.34
C LYS A 151 2.37 -8.66 -25.82
N GLN A 152 3.09 -8.06 -24.88
CA GLN A 152 4.23 -7.19 -25.21
C GLN A 152 5.30 -7.95 -26.01
N LEU A 153 5.49 -9.22 -25.69
CA LEU A 153 6.42 -10.08 -26.40
C LEU A 153 5.98 -10.46 -27.79
N GLU A 154 4.71 -10.83 -27.95
CA GLU A 154 4.15 -11.08 -29.28
C GLU A 154 4.38 -9.85 -30.16
N MET A 155 4.04 -8.66 -29.66
CA MET A 155 4.25 -7.41 -30.37
C MET A 155 5.74 -7.16 -30.70
N LEU A 156 6.64 -7.45 -29.73
CA LEU A 156 8.08 -7.31 -29.97
C LEU A 156 8.57 -8.28 -31.04
N HIS A 157 8.08 -9.52 -31.05
CA HIS A 157 8.40 -10.50 -32.08
C HIS A 157 7.87 -10.08 -33.48
N GLU A 158 6.68 -9.50 -33.55
CA GLU A 158 6.13 -8.96 -34.80
C GLU A 158 6.97 -7.79 -35.31
N LEU A 159 7.45 -6.91 -34.43
CA LEU A 159 8.31 -5.77 -34.79
C LEU A 159 9.70 -6.20 -35.29
N VAL A 160 10.26 -7.27 -34.71
CA VAL A 160 11.60 -7.75 -35.00
C VAL A 160 11.58 -9.26 -35.32
N PRO A 161 10.95 -9.70 -36.40
CA PRO A 161 10.72 -11.12 -36.71
C PRO A 161 12.00 -11.93 -36.94
N LYS A 162 13.11 -11.27 -37.24
CA LYS A 162 14.42 -11.90 -37.44
C LYS A 162 15.23 -12.06 -36.14
N ALA A 163 14.73 -11.53 -35.02
CA ALA A 163 15.43 -11.68 -33.73
C ALA A 163 15.46 -13.16 -33.31
N ARG A 164 16.65 -13.65 -33.03
CA ARG A 164 16.87 -15.05 -32.58
C ARG A 164 16.90 -15.15 -31.05
N ALA A 165 17.02 -14.03 -30.36
CA ALA A 165 17.04 -13.95 -28.91
C ALA A 165 16.39 -12.64 -28.45
N ILE A 166 15.72 -12.69 -27.32
CA ILE A 166 15.18 -11.54 -26.61
C ILE A 166 15.79 -11.56 -25.21
N ALA A 167 16.40 -10.46 -24.80
CA ALA A 167 16.95 -10.32 -23.46
C ALA A 167 15.96 -9.59 -22.55
N MET A 168 15.80 -10.07 -21.33
CA MET A 168 14.99 -9.43 -20.29
C MET A 168 15.90 -8.98 -19.13
N LEU A 169 15.87 -7.69 -18.83
CA LEU A 169 16.59 -7.15 -17.68
C LEU A 169 15.74 -7.30 -16.41
N VAL A 170 16.23 -8.04 -15.45
CA VAL A 170 15.56 -8.28 -14.17
C VAL A 170 16.43 -7.89 -12.99
N ASN A 171 15.82 -7.44 -11.90
CA ASN A 171 16.52 -7.27 -10.64
C ASN A 171 16.50 -8.59 -9.86
N PRO A 172 17.62 -9.31 -9.71
CA PRO A 172 17.63 -10.61 -9.04
C PRO A 172 17.34 -10.53 -7.53
N LYS A 173 17.44 -9.35 -6.93
CA LYS A 173 17.09 -9.10 -5.52
C LYS A 173 15.60 -8.86 -5.31
N ASN A 174 14.82 -8.64 -6.37
CA ASN A 174 13.39 -8.44 -6.23
C ASN A 174 12.70 -9.80 -6.01
N PRO A 175 12.15 -10.10 -4.83
CA PRO A 175 11.54 -11.39 -4.52
C PRO A 175 10.18 -11.59 -5.19
N THR A 176 9.68 -10.65 -5.96
CA THR A 176 8.42 -10.79 -6.72
C THR A 176 8.42 -12.02 -7.64
N HIS A 177 9.61 -12.46 -8.12
CA HIS A 177 9.72 -13.68 -8.93
C HIS A 177 9.60 -14.98 -8.10
N LEU A 178 9.62 -14.88 -6.77
CA LEU A 178 9.43 -16.04 -5.88
C LEU A 178 7.95 -16.27 -5.57
N VAL A 179 7.08 -15.32 -5.94
CA VAL A 179 5.65 -15.35 -5.69
C VAL A 179 4.92 -15.62 -7.02
N GLY A 180 4.55 -16.87 -7.26
CA GLY A 180 3.90 -17.30 -8.49
C GLY A 180 4.89 -17.72 -9.59
N LYS A 181 4.40 -17.93 -10.82
CA LYS A 181 5.28 -18.13 -11.99
C LYS A 181 6.07 -16.87 -12.22
N ALA A 182 7.38 -16.99 -12.29
CA ALA A 182 8.21 -15.84 -12.61
C ALA A 182 7.78 -15.23 -13.97
N PRO A 183 7.70 -13.89 -14.10
CA PRO A 183 7.28 -13.24 -15.36
C PRO A 183 8.03 -13.76 -16.59
N TRP A 184 9.32 -14.09 -16.43
CA TRP A 184 10.14 -14.64 -17.51
C TRP A 184 9.79 -16.11 -17.89
N GLN A 185 9.20 -16.92 -16.98
CA GLN A 185 8.72 -18.25 -17.31
C GLN A 185 7.45 -18.19 -18.15
N THR A 186 6.52 -17.32 -17.80
CA THR A 186 5.34 -17.01 -18.63
C THR A 186 5.76 -16.53 -20.02
N PHE A 187 6.81 -15.74 -20.06
CA PHE A 187 7.47 -15.28 -21.27
C PHE A 187 8.04 -16.44 -22.13
N ALA A 188 8.82 -17.34 -21.54
CA ALA A 188 9.40 -18.46 -22.25
C ALA A 188 8.33 -19.43 -22.79
N ASP A 189 7.29 -19.66 -21.98
CA ASP A 189 6.16 -20.51 -22.34
C ASP A 189 5.37 -19.96 -23.55
N ALA A 190 5.22 -18.62 -23.62
CA ALA A 190 4.42 -17.96 -24.67
C ALA A 190 5.04 -18.01 -26.06
N ILE A 191 6.37 -18.15 -26.19
CA ILE A 191 7.06 -18.14 -27.49
C ILE A 191 7.76 -19.45 -27.83
N ASP A 192 7.58 -20.51 -27.02
CA ASP A 192 8.20 -21.84 -27.22
C ASP A 192 9.72 -21.79 -27.51
N ARG A 193 10.38 -20.81 -26.92
CA ARG A 193 11.82 -20.55 -27.06
C ARG A 193 12.52 -20.65 -25.72
N LYS A 194 13.63 -21.35 -25.68
CA LYS A 194 14.52 -21.37 -24.50
C LYS A 194 15.05 -19.95 -24.28
N SER A 195 14.66 -19.33 -23.17
CA SER A 195 15.26 -18.06 -22.72
C SER A 195 16.74 -18.30 -22.45
N VAL A 196 17.58 -17.51 -23.11
CA VAL A 196 19.01 -17.41 -22.77
C VAL A 196 19.11 -16.33 -21.71
N VAL A 197 19.54 -16.71 -20.51
CA VAL A 197 19.86 -15.81 -19.40
C VAL A 197 21.21 -15.17 -19.68
#